data_d635134c22d2aced81098541cd60c2fd
#
_entry.id   d635134c22d2aced81098541cd60c2fd
#
_cell.length_a   1.000
_cell.length_b   1.000
_cell.length_c   1.000
_cell.angle_alpha   90.00
_cell.angle_beta   90.00
_cell.angle_gamma   90.00
#
_symmetry.space_group_name_H-M   'P 1'
#
loop_
_entity.id
_entity.type
_entity.pdbx_description
1 polymer ?
#
loop_
_entity_poly.entity_id
_entity_poly.type
_entity_poly.pdbx_seq_one_letter_code
_entity_poly.pdbx_strand_id
1 'polypeptide(L)'
;ATYHCKAVIICSGTYLKARCIYGDVSQYTGPNGLQAANHLTDCLKELGIKMYRFKTGTPARVDRKTVDFSKMEEQFGDERVVPFSFTTNPDDVQIDQTSCWLTYTNETTHEIIRANLDRSPLYSGMIEGTGPRYCPSIEDKVVKFADKKRHQVFLEPEGLETDEMYIGGMSSSLPEDVQYAMYRSVPGLEHVKIVRNAYAIEYDCIDARQLKPSLEFRNISGLFSAGQFNGSSGYEEAAAQGLIAGINAARKLQGKESLVLDRSEAYIGVLIDDLVTKESHEPYRMMTSRAEYRLLLRQDNADQRLTEKGYEVGLISQERYDRLKEKERLIESEIERLKNAYVGTSEKVQELLESYESTPLNSGSSLAELIRRPELSYEAVTD
;
A
#
# COMPACT_ATOMS: atom_id res chain seq x y z
N ALA A 1 25.44 -4.91 22.39
CA ALA A 1 24.80 -6.02 23.11
C ALA A 1 24.72 -7.26 22.21
N THR A 2 24.90 -8.46 22.77
CA THR A 2 24.73 -9.73 22.08
C THR A 2 23.43 -10.36 22.59
N TYR A 3 22.57 -10.77 21.64
CA TYR A 3 21.30 -11.43 21.94
C TYR A 3 21.38 -12.88 21.47
N HIS A 4 21.13 -13.84 22.37
CA HIS A 4 20.99 -15.24 22.02
C HIS A 4 19.51 -15.55 21.73
N CYS A 5 19.19 -15.91 20.51
CA CYS A 5 17.82 -16.18 20.07
C CYS A 5 17.78 -17.42 19.17
N LYS A 6 16.58 -18.00 19.03
CA LYS A 6 16.35 -19.18 18.19
C LYS A 6 15.87 -18.81 16.76
N ALA A 7 15.36 -17.59 16.60
CA ALA A 7 14.96 -17.04 15.31
C ALA A 7 15.18 -15.52 15.30
N VAL A 8 15.48 -14.97 14.12
CA VAL A 8 15.65 -13.53 13.86
C VAL A 8 14.85 -13.18 12.61
N ILE A 9 14.19 -12.02 12.65
CA ILE A 9 13.51 -11.45 11.48
C ILE A 9 14.13 -10.09 11.19
N ILE A 10 14.73 -9.93 10.01
CA ILE A 10 15.33 -8.66 9.58
C ILE A 10 14.25 -7.81 8.89
N CYS A 11 13.97 -6.62 9.45
CA CYS A 11 13.01 -5.65 8.94
C CYS A 11 13.65 -4.26 8.88
N SER A 12 14.79 -4.14 8.20
CA SER A 12 15.63 -2.94 8.22
C SER A 12 15.08 -1.75 7.42
N GLY A 13 14.01 -1.93 6.67
CA GLY A 13 13.40 -0.87 5.85
C GLY A 13 14.42 -0.22 4.92
N THR A 14 14.49 1.12 4.91
CA THR A 14 15.44 1.91 4.12
C THR A 14 16.72 2.25 4.88
N TYR A 15 16.96 1.67 6.07
CA TYR A 15 18.09 2.04 6.92
C TYR A 15 19.40 1.30 6.60
N LEU A 16 19.32 0.17 5.86
CA LEU A 16 20.49 -0.66 5.60
C LEU A 16 21.44 0.04 4.61
N LYS A 17 22.62 0.43 5.10
CA LYS A 17 23.62 1.20 4.37
C LYS A 17 23.01 2.42 3.67
N ALA A 18 22.11 3.10 4.39
CA ALA A 18 21.31 4.20 3.88
C ALA A 18 22.16 5.41 3.50
N ARG A 19 21.75 6.08 2.42
CA ARG A 19 22.37 7.30 1.91
C ARG A 19 21.27 8.24 1.41
N CYS A 20 21.10 9.39 2.09
CA CYS A 20 20.17 10.44 1.69
C CYS A 20 20.87 11.44 0.75
N ILE A 21 20.21 11.80 -0.34
CA ILE A 21 20.82 12.58 -1.43
C ILE A 21 19.83 13.65 -1.92
N TYR A 22 20.29 14.90 -2.01
CA TYR A 22 19.60 15.99 -2.72
C TYR A 22 20.62 17.00 -3.22
N GLY A 23 20.51 17.43 -4.48
CA GLY A 23 21.55 18.23 -5.13
C GLY A 23 22.93 17.61 -4.95
N ASP A 24 23.89 18.41 -4.52
CA ASP A 24 25.26 17.97 -4.25
C ASP A 24 25.47 17.40 -2.83
N VAL A 25 24.39 17.35 -2.02
CA VAL A 25 24.46 16.87 -0.64
C VAL A 25 24.25 15.37 -0.59
N SER A 26 25.17 14.67 0.03
CA SER A 26 25.11 13.22 0.25
C SER A 26 25.43 12.91 1.72
N GLN A 27 24.49 12.32 2.42
CA GLN A 27 24.60 11.99 3.85
C GLN A 27 24.37 10.51 4.08
N TYR A 28 25.29 9.84 4.76
CA TYR A 28 25.17 8.42 5.14
C TYR A 28 24.32 8.28 6.42
N THR A 29 23.06 8.67 6.32
CA THR A 29 22.06 8.61 7.38
C THR A 29 20.82 7.86 6.90
N GLY A 30 20.02 7.37 7.82
CA GLY A 30 18.64 6.94 7.55
C GLY A 30 17.70 8.14 7.36
N PRO A 31 16.39 7.89 7.19
CA PRO A 31 15.37 8.92 7.05
C PRO A 31 15.44 9.95 8.19
N ASN A 32 15.18 11.22 7.88
CA ASN A 32 15.14 12.31 8.88
C ASN A 32 16.41 12.47 9.74
N GLY A 33 17.60 12.11 9.20
CA GLY A 33 18.86 12.20 9.91
C GLY A 33 19.08 11.12 10.98
N LEU A 34 18.21 10.12 11.07
CA LEU A 34 18.38 8.97 11.96
C LEU A 34 19.58 8.13 11.54
N GLN A 35 20.15 7.39 12.48
CA GLN A 35 21.34 6.59 12.21
C GLN A 35 21.07 5.44 11.23
N ALA A 36 21.89 5.30 10.19
CA ALA A 36 21.85 4.17 9.27
C ALA A 36 22.52 2.91 9.87
N ALA A 37 22.10 1.74 9.41
CA ALA A 37 22.73 0.45 9.74
C ALA A 37 23.88 0.17 8.75
N ASN A 38 25.06 0.75 9.01
CA ASN A 38 26.15 0.77 8.04
C ASN A 38 26.98 -0.52 7.94
N HIS A 39 26.97 -1.37 8.99
CA HIS A 39 27.84 -2.55 9.08
C HIS A 39 27.12 -3.88 8.82
N LEU A 40 25.80 -3.92 8.91
CA LEU A 40 25.04 -5.17 8.76
C LEU A 40 25.14 -5.75 7.34
N THR A 41 25.20 -4.92 6.31
CA THR A 41 25.35 -5.38 4.92
C THR A 41 26.61 -6.23 4.73
N ASP A 42 27.73 -5.80 5.31
CA ASP A 42 29.00 -6.50 5.13
C ASP A 42 28.94 -7.88 5.81
N CYS A 43 28.38 -7.96 7.01
CA CYS A 43 28.12 -9.23 7.70
C CYS A 43 27.19 -10.15 6.90
N LEU A 44 26.13 -9.61 6.28
CA LEU A 44 25.22 -10.40 5.45
C LEU A 44 25.90 -10.94 4.19
N LYS A 45 26.78 -10.15 3.56
CA LYS A 45 27.61 -10.59 2.43
C LYS A 45 28.59 -11.69 2.82
N GLU A 46 29.23 -11.60 3.99
CA GLU A 46 30.10 -12.64 4.53
C GLU A 46 29.35 -13.97 4.75
N LEU A 47 28.06 -13.90 5.08
CA LEU A 47 27.16 -15.07 5.15
C LEU A 47 26.68 -15.60 3.78
N GLY A 48 27.18 -15.02 2.68
CA GLY A 48 26.83 -15.42 1.32
C GLY A 48 25.49 -14.87 0.81
N ILE A 49 24.90 -13.89 1.48
CA ILE A 49 23.65 -13.28 1.05
C ILE A 49 23.91 -12.30 -0.08
N LYS A 50 23.23 -12.50 -1.21
CA LYS A 50 23.27 -11.62 -2.37
C LYS A 50 22.46 -10.36 -2.12
N MET A 51 23.08 -9.19 -2.30
CA MET A 51 22.48 -7.88 -2.04
C MET A 51 22.24 -7.12 -3.34
N TYR A 52 21.19 -6.31 -3.34
CA TYR A 52 20.89 -5.28 -4.32
C TYR A 52 20.90 -3.90 -3.65
N ARG A 53 20.89 -2.85 -4.48
CA ARG A 53 20.77 -1.47 -4.01
C ARG A 53 19.60 -0.80 -4.71
N PHE A 54 18.63 -0.37 -3.92
CA PHE A 54 17.45 0.32 -4.41
C PHE A 54 17.41 1.76 -3.90
N LYS A 55 16.54 2.55 -4.49
CA LYS A 55 16.26 3.90 -4.03
C LYS A 55 14.77 4.13 -3.89
N THR A 56 14.41 5.02 -3.00
CA THR A 56 13.10 5.66 -2.96
C THR A 56 13.28 7.16 -2.76
N GLY A 57 12.19 7.90 -2.58
CA GLY A 57 12.25 9.33 -2.34
C GLY A 57 11.11 9.78 -1.46
N THR A 58 11.26 10.98 -0.91
CA THR A 58 10.22 11.64 -0.13
C THR A 58 10.11 13.09 -0.58
N PRO A 59 8.91 13.71 -0.56
CA PRO A 59 8.75 15.14 -0.81
C PRO A 59 9.17 15.97 0.41
N ALA A 60 9.20 17.28 0.22
CA ALA A 60 9.43 18.19 1.33
C ALA A 60 8.29 18.16 2.36
N ARG A 61 8.63 18.54 3.59
CA ARG A 61 7.66 18.94 4.62
C ARG A 61 7.66 20.45 4.72
N VAL A 62 6.48 21.01 4.84
CA VAL A 62 6.28 22.46 4.89
C VAL A 62 5.48 22.87 6.13
N ASP A 63 5.65 24.12 6.55
CA ASP A 63 4.91 24.71 7.66
C ASP A 63 3.50 25.07 7.19
N ARG A 64 2.48 24.42 7.77
CA ARG A 64 1.06 24.62 7.50
C ARG A 64 0.63 26.10 7.54
N LYS A 65 1.22 26.88 8.46
CA LYS A 65 0.91 28.31 8.65
C LYS A 65 1.30 29.18 7.46
N THR A 66 2.11 28.66 6.55
CA THR A 66 2.60 29.36 5.36
C THR A 66 1.90 28.92 4.07
N VAL A 67 0.89 28.06 4.17
CA VAL A 67 0.10 27.53 3.05
C VAL A 67 -1.18 28.36 2.89
N ASP A 68 -1.49 28.74 1.66
CA ASP A 68 -2.76 29.39 1.30
C ASP A 68 -3.77 28.35 0.78
N PHE A 69 -4.52 27.76 1.70
CA PHE A 69 -5.52 26.73 1.39
C PHE A 69 -6.69 27.25 0.53
N SER A 70 -6.91 28.58 0.46
CA SER A 70 -7.99 29.14 -0.36
C SER A 70 -7.82 28.91 -1.86
N LYS A 71 -6.60 28.54 -2.29
CA LYS A 71 -6.25 28.20 -3.68
C LYS A 71 -6.24 26.70 -3.98
N MET A 72 -6.70 25.89 -3.04
CA MET A 72 -6.68 24.43 -3.12
C MET A 72 -8.08 23.86 -2.97
N GLU A 73 -8.28 22.67 -3.47
CA GLU A 73 -9.51 21.92 -3.31
C GLU A 73 -9.41 21.03 -2.06
N GLU A 74 -10.30 21.27 -1.09
CA GLU A 74 -10.36 20.45 0.11
C GLU A 74 -10.93 19.06 -0.22
N GLN A 75 -10.22 18.02 0.20
CA GLN A 75 -10.61 16.64 0.06
C GLN A 75 -11.03 16.11 1.44
N PHE A 76 -12.33 15.97 1.62
CA PHE A 76 -12.91 15.45 2.85
C PHE A 76 -12.74 13.94 2.94
N GLY A 77 -12.85 13.39 4.15
CA GLY A 77 -13.00 11.95 4.35
C GLY A 77 -14.35 11.44 3.87
N ASP A 78 -14.53 10.12 3.93
CA ASP A 78 -15.77 9.47 3.54
C ASP A 78 -16.93 9.88 4.48
N GLU A 79 -18.12 10.15 3.92
CA GLU A 79 -19.34 10.43 4.71
C GLU A 79 -19.68 9.26 5.64
N ARG A 80 -19.48 8.04 5.16
CA ARG A 80 -19.62 6.81 5.93
C ARG A 80 -18.29 6.08 5.99
N VAL A 81 -17.76 5.95 7.20
CA VAL A 81 -16.52 5.20 7.42
C VAL A 81 -16.76 3.72 7.16
N VAL A 82 -16.00 3.13 6.26
CA VAL A 82 -15.95 1.69 6.01
C VAL A 82 -14.69 1.13 6.68
N PRO A 83 -14.80 0.40 7.80
CA PRO A 83 -13.64 -0.11 8.51
C PRO A 83 -12.92 -1.19 7.72
N PHE A 84 -11.59 -1.24 7.85
CA PHE A 84 -10.77 -2.30 7.25
C PHE A 84 -10.86 -3.64 8.01
N SER A 85 -11.38 -3.63 9.23
CA SER A 85 -11.51 -4.83 10.06
C SER A 85 -12.93 -5.34 10.11
N PHE A 86 -13.14 -6.64 9.88
CA PHE A 86 -14.43 -7.32 10.04
C PHE A 86 -14.95 -7.35 11.49
N THR A 87 -14.14 -6.95 12.47
CA THR A 87 -14.54 -6.88 13.88
C THR A 87 -14.93 -5.47 14.35
N THR A 88 -14.73 -4.47 13.50
CA THR A 88 -15.12 -3.09 13.80
C THR A 88 -16.53 -2.85 13.26
N ASN A 89 -17.46 -2.46 14.14
CA ASN A 89 -18.78 -2.02 13.71
C ASN A 89 -18.66 -0.58 13.15
N PRO A 90 -19.10 -0.33 11.90
CA PRO A 90 -19.05 1.01 11.31
C PRO A 90 -19.77 2.08 12.15
N ASP A 91 -20.85 1.71 12.81
CA ASP A 91 -21.66 2.63 13.60
C ASP A 91 -20.99 3.08 14.92
N ASP A 92 -19.99 2.30 15.37
CA ASP A 92 -19.19 2.64 16.56
C ASP A 92 -17.98 3.51 16.23
N VAL A 93 -17.69 3.75 14.95
CA VAL A 93 -16.56 4.54 14.52
C VAL A 93 -16.91 6.03 14.54
N GLN A 94 -16.51 6.72 15.61
CA GLN A 94 -16.62 8.17 15.74
C GLN A 94 -15.21 8.77 15.67
N ILE A 95 -14.81 9.18 14.47
CA ILE A 95 -13.50 9.80 14.21
C ILE A 95 -13.72 11.17 13.59
N ASP A 96 -13.16 12.20 14.20
CA ASP A 96 -13.03 13.50 13.54
C ASP A 96 -12.03 13.36 12.39
N GLN A 97 -12.57 13.26 11.18
CA GLN A 97 -11.75 13.06 9.99
C GLN A 97 -11.00 14.35 9.65
N THR A 98 -9.73 14.18 9.28
CA THR A 98 -8.88 15.30 8.87
C THR A 98 -8.81 15.34 7.35
N SER A 99 -9.10 16.52 6.78
CA SER A 99 -9.01 16.75 5.33
C SER A 99 -7.57 16.81 4.86
N CYS A 100 -7.35 16.43 3.59
CA CYS A 100 -6.19 16.81 2.82
C CYS A 100 -6.60 17.84 1.72
N TRP A 101 -5.64 18.42 1.04
CA TRP A 101 -5.90 19.45 0.02
C TRP A 101 -5.22 19.08 -1.29
N LEU A 102 -5.95 19.27 -2.39
CA LEU A 102 -5.48 19.03 -3.74
C LEU A 102 -5.13 20.33 -4.42
N THR A 103 -3.94 20.40 -4.99
CA THR A 103 -3.50 21.43 -5.92
C THR A 103 -2.74 20.79 -7.09
N TYR A 104 -2.12 21.58 -7.93
CA TYR A 104 -1.46 21.08 -9.15
C TYR A 104 -0.16 21.83 -9.42
N THR A 105 0.83 21.13 -9.97
CA THR A 105 1.94 21.79 -10.66
C THR A 105 1.43 22.55 -11.89
N ASN A 106 2.25 23.43 -12.42
CA ASN A 106 1.96 24.21 -13.62
C ASN A 106 3.18 24.26 -14.55
N GLU A 107 3.04 24.94 -15.68
CA GLU A 107 4.12 25.05 -16.67
C GLU A 107 5.40 25.67 -16.07
N THR A 108 5.26 26.73 -15.25
CA THR A 108 6.41 27.37 -14.56
C THR A 108 7.14 26.36 -13.66
N THR A 109 6.36 25.52 -12.91
CA THR A 109 6.97 24.44 -12.12
C THR A 109 7.78 23.48 -12.98
N HIS A 110 7.21 23.09 -14.14
CA HIS A 110 7.88 22.15 -15.06
C HIS A 110 9.10 22.79 -15.72
N GLU A 111 9.07 24.07 -16.08
CA GLU A 111 10.22 24.80 -16.62
C GLU A 111 11.36 24.87 -15.62
N ILE A 112 11.08 25.19 -14.35
CA ILE A 112 12.08 25.21 -13.28
C ILE A 112 12.76 23.85 -13.16
N ILE A 113 11.97 22.76 -13.16
CA ILE A 113 12.48 21.39 -13.05
C ILE A 113 13.36 21.06 -14.29
N ARG A 114 12.86 21.31 -15.51
CA ARG A 114 13.59 21.01 -16.75
C ARG A 114 14.92 21.77 -16.84
N ALA A 115 14.93 23.01 -16.41
CA ALA A 115 16.14 23.85 -16.42
C ALA A 115 17.22 23.41 -15.42
N ASN A 116 16.90 22.50 -14.50
CA ASN A 116 17.80 22.05 -13.44
C ASN A 116 17.99 20.51 -13.40
N LEU A 117 17.64 19.80 -14.47
CA LEU A 117 17.78 18.34 -14.52
C LEU A 117 19.25 17.90 -14.41
N ASP A 118 20.18 18.68 -14.93
CA ASP A 118 21.63 18.46 -14.83
C ASP A 118 22.14 18.53 -13.38
N ARG A 119 21.41 19.23 -12.50
CA ARG A 119 21.69 19.34 -11.06
C ARG A 119 21.00 18.26 -10.22
N SER A 120 20.16 17.42 -10.84
CA SER A 120 19.48 16.33 -10.15
C SER A 120 20.41 15.13 -9.96
N PRO A 121 20.60 14.60 -8.75
CA PRO A 121 21.34 13.37 -8.49
C PRO A 121 20.83 12.17 -9.29
N LEU A 122 19.55 12.16 -9.65
CA LEU A 122 18.95 11.13 -10.48
C LEU A 122 19.49 11.13 -11.91
N TYR A 123 19.77 12.31 -12.48
CA TYR A 123 20.23 12.46 -13.86
C TYR A 123 21.74 12.66 -13.98
N SER A 124 22.43 13.08 -12.90
CA SER A 124 23.89 13.23 -12.87
C SER A 124 24.63 11.91 -12.64
N GLY A 125 23.95 10.82 -12.36
CA GLY A 125 24.54 9.52 -12.05
C GLY A 125 25.06 9.37 -10.62
N MET A 126 24.76 10.30 -9.72
CA MET A 126 25.11 10.21 -8.30
C MET A 126 24.31 9.12 -7.58
N ILE A 127 23.06 8.87 -8.02
CA ILE A 127 22.20 7.82 -7.53
C ILE A 127 22.49 6.53 -8.32
N GLU A 128 22.92 5.49 -7.62
CA GLU A 128 23.23 4.17 -8.17
C GLU A 128 22.03 3.21 -8.10
N GLY A 129 21.17 3.39 -7.09
CA GLY A 129 20.03 2.54 -6.81
C GLY A 129 18.87 2.70 -7.79
N THR A 130 18.26 1.58 -8.20
CA THR A 130 17.06 1.61 -9.03
C THR A 130 15.86 2.05 -8.20
N GLY A 131 15.07 2.98 -8.74
CA GLY A 131 13.86 3.49 -8.10
C GLY A 131 12.59 2.72 -8.46
N PRO A 132 11.52 2.89 -7.69
CA PRO A 132 10.24 2.24 -7.96
C PRO A 132 9.58 2.82 -9.22
N ARG A 133 9.11 1.95 -10.09
CA ARG A 133 8.47 2.31 -11.36
C ARG A 133 7.18 3.12 -11.18
N TYR A 134 6.42 2.81 -10.12
CA TYR A 134 5.08 3.36 -9.89
C TYR A 134 5.04 4.52 -8.89
N CYS A 135 6.19 4.95 -8.38
CA CYS A 135 6.31 6.15 -7.55
C CYS A 135 7.48 7.00 -8.05
N PRO A 136 7.34 7.58 -9.27
CA PRO A 136 8.40 8.40 -9.84
C PRO A 136 8.53 9.72 -9.07
N SER A 137 9.76 10.27 -9.03
CA SER A 137 9.98 11.63 -8.56
C SER A 137 9.29 12.65 -9.47
N ILE A 138 9.16 13.89 -9.02
CA ILE A 138 8.54 14.93 -9.86
C ILE A 138 9.37 15.19 -11.13
N GLU A 139 10.70 15.08 -11.05
CA GLU A 139 11.58 15.18 -12.21
C GLU A 139 11.26 14.11 -13.24
N ASP A 140 11.09 12.86 -12.79
CA ASP A 140 10.71 11.74 -13.64
C ASP A 140 9.34 11.96 -14.30
N LYS A 141 8.35 12.49 -13.54
CA LYS A 141 7.02 12.78 -14.09
C LYS A 141 7.09 13.83 -15.19
N VAL A 142 7.83 14.93 -14.97
CA VAL A 142 7.98 16.02 -15.92
C VAL A 142 8.70 15.59 -17.20
N VAL A 143 9.63 14.65 -17.09
CA VAL A 143 10.37 14.12 -18.26
C VAL A 143 9.56 13.04 -18.99
N LYS A 144 9.06 12.04 -18.27
CA LYS A 144 8.35 10.89 -18.87
C LYS A 144 6.97 11.22 -19.40
N PHE A 145 6.31 12.22 -18.80
CA PHE A 145 4.96 12.68 -19.18
C PHE A 145 4.99 14.14 -19.60
N ALA A 146 5.89 14.48 -20.52
CA ALA A 146 6.15 15.85 -20.97
C ALA A 146 4.94 16.53 -21.64
N ASP A 147 3.97 15.74 -22.15
CA ASP A 147 2.70 16.19 -22.69
C ASP A 147 1.70 16.67 -21.63
N LYS A 148 1.91 16.30 -20.37
CA LYS A 148 1.03 16.71 -19.25
C LYS A 148 1.38 18.13 -18.80
N LYS A 149 0.39 19.01 -18.82
CA LYS A 149 0.54 20.42 -18.39
C LYS A 149 0.57 20.59 -16.87
N ARG A 150 0.10 19.59 -16.13
CA ARG A 150 0.04 19.60 -14.66
C ARG A 150 0.07 18.19 -14.07
N HIS A 151 0.56 18.07 -12.85
CA HIS A 151 0.49 16.87 -12.02
C HIS A 151 -0.18 17.20 -10.71
N GLN A 152 -0.92 16.26 -10.15
CA GLN A 152 -1.57 16.38 -8.84
C GLN A 152 -0.54 16.50 -7.73
N VAL A 153 -0.86 17.39 -6.78
CA VAL A 153 -0.10 17.63 -5.56
C VAL A 153 -1.07 17.60 -4.40
N PHE A 154 -0.85 16.69 -3.46
CA PHE A 154 -1.65 16.56 -2.26
C PHE A 154 -0.90 17.13 -1.05
N LEU A 155 -1.59 17.93 -0.25
CA LEU A 155 -1.09 18.40 1.04
C LEU A 155 -1.78 17.59 2.14
N GLU A 156 -1.00 16.82 2.85
CA GLU A 156 -1.46 15.89 3.88
C GLU A 156 -0.84 16.27 5.23
N PRO A 157 -1.63 16.45 6.31
CA PRO A 157 -1.07 16.64 7.64
C PRO A 157 -0.21 15.44 8.06
N GLU A 158 1.01 15.69 8.54
CA GLU A 158 1.86 14.62 9.12
C GLU A 158 1.32 14.08 10.45
N GLY A 159 0.44 14.83 11.11
CA GLY A 159 -0.21 14.46 12.35
C GLY A 159 -1.06 15.61 12.91
N LEU A 160 -1.89 15.31 13.90
CA LEU A 160 -2.81 16.28 14.52
C LEU A 160 -2.08 17.28 15.44
N GLU A 161 -0.95 16.88 16.00
CA GLU A 161 -0.17 17.65 16.97
C GLU A 161 1.02 18.41 16.34
N THR A 162 1.08 18.48 15.00
CA THR A 162 2.16 19.15 14.28
C THR A 162 1.64 20.06 13.19
N ASP A 163 2.39 21.16 12.93
CA ASP A 163 2.15 22.04 11.79
C ASP A 163 2.86 21.54 10.50
N GLU A 164 3.48 20.38 10.51
CA GLU A 164 4.15 19.84 9.32
C GLU A 164 3.14 19.24 8.35
N MET A 165 3.25 19.66 7.07
CA MET A 165 2.45 19.14 5.95
C MET A 165 3.34 18.37 4.98
N TYR A 166 2.91 17.20 4.58
CA TYR A 166 3.52 16.36 3.55
C TYR A 166 3.04 16.79 2.16
N ILE A 167 3.95 17.01 1.21
CA ILE A 167 3.61 17.46 -0.14
C ILE A 167 3.60 16.26 -1.11
N GLY A 168 2.56 15.46 -1.01
CA GLY A 168 2.39 14.27 -1.83
C GLY A 168 2.44 14.56 -3.33
N GLY A 169 3.16 13.73 -4.08
CA GLY A 169 3.34 13.87 -5.51
C GLY A 169 4.56 14.68 -5.96
N MET A 170 5.26 15.35 -5.03
CA MET A 170 6.40 16.24 -5.29
C MET A 170 7.73 15.68 -4.72
N SER A 171 7.88 14.35 -4.60
CA SER A 171 9.16 13.74 -4.24
C SER A 171 10.26 14.18 -5.23
N SER A 172 11.39 14.59 -4.70
CA SER A 172 12.48 15.16 -5.50
C SER A 172 13.85 14.92 -4.87
N SER A 173 14.88 14.93 -5.69
CA SER A 173 16.28 15.00 -5.24
C SER A 173 17.01 16.25 -5.72
N LEU A 174 16.28 17.21 -6.29
CA LEU A 174 16.82 18.49 -6.71
C LEU A 174 17.47 19.29 -5.55
N PRO A 175 18.42 20.19 -5.82
CA PRO A 175 19.03 21.04 -4.80
C PRO A 175 18.01 21.91 -4.08
N GLU A 176 18.35 22.34 -2.87
CA GLU A 176 17.46 23.12 -1.99
C GLU A 176 16.90 24.39 -2.63
N ASP A 177 17.76 25.16 -3.32
CA ASP A 177 17.35 26.37 -4.03
C ASP A 177 16.30 26.12 -5.13
N VAL A 178 16.46 25.00 -5.84
CA VAL A 178 15.50 24.55 -6.86
C VAL A 178 14.21 24.04 -6.22
N GLN A 179 14.31 23.33 -5.08
CA GLN A 179 13.14 22.89 -4.33
C GLN A 179 12.30 24.10 -3.90
N TYR A 180 12.89 25.15 -3.32
CA TYR A 180 12.17 26.37 -2.98
C TYR A 180 11.50 27.00 -4.21
N ALA A 181 12.20 27.10 -5.32
CA ALA A 181 11.66 27.68 -6.54
C ALA A 181 10.47 26.88 -7.09
N MET A 182 10.60 25.55 -7.20
CA MET A 182 9.54 24.71 -7.73
C MET A 182 8.32 24.62 -6.81
N TYR A 183 8.49 24.51 -5.48
CA TYR A 183 7.35 24.47 -4.55
C TYR A 183 6.61 25.81 -4.58
N ARG A 184 7.31 26.96 -4.57
CA ARG A 184 6.71 28.29 -4.60
C ARG A 184 6.04 28.67 -5.92
N SER A 185 6.24 27.90 -6.97
CA SER A 185 5.50 28.06 -8.23
C SER A 185 4.14 27.35 -8.24
N VAL A 186 3.86 26.50 -7.22
CA VAL A 186 2.59 25.76 -7.10
C VAL A 186 1.54 26.65 -6.43
N PRO A 187 0.30 26.70 -6.97
CA PRO A 187 -0.78 27.50 -6.35
C PRO A 187 -1.03 27.13 -4.90
N GLY A 188 -1.05 28.14 -4.03
CA GLY A 188 -1.21 28.00 -2.57
C GLY A 188 0.09 27.75 -1.81
N LEU A 189 1.23 27.58 -2.51
CA LEU A 189 2.55 27.39 -1.91
C LEU A 189 3.51 28.56 -2.17
N GLU A 190 3.04 29.69 -2.70
CA GLU A 190 3.88 30.82 -3.14
C GLU A 190 4.76 31.38 -2.02
N HIS A 191 4.29 31.30 -0.77
CA HIS A 191 4.98 31.78 0.42
C HIS A 191 5.43 30.67 1.36
N VAL A 192 5.42 29.43 0.86
CA VAL A 192 5.68 28.26 1.69
C VAL A 192 7.08 28.29 2.31
N LYS A 193 7.16 27.88 3.57
CA LYS A 193 8.40 27.61 4.29
C LYS A 193 8.63 26.10 4.34
N ILE A 194 9.73 25.66 3.75
CA ILE A 194 10.16 24.28 3.84
C ILE A 194 10.74 24.04 5.24
N VAL A 195 10.23 23.03 5.93
CA VAL A 195 10.71 22.58 7.24
C VAL A 195 11.76 21.50 7.07
N ARG A 196 11.53 20.61 6.09
CA ARG A 196 12.46 19.53 5.71
C ARG A 196 12.49 19.44 4.18
N ASN A 197 13.67 19.38 3.63
CA ASN A 197 13.85 19.23 2.18
C ASN A 197 13.38 17.84 1.71
N ALA A 198 12.94 17.78 0.45
CA ALA A 198 12.81 16.53 -0.26
C ALA A 198 14.19 15.89 -0.47
N TYR A 199 14.24 14.56 -0.49
CA TYR A 199 15.49 13.82 -0.78
C TYR A 199 15.20 12.46 -1.40
N ALA A 200 16.15 11.94 -2.14
CA ALA A 200 16.22 10.53 -2.46
C ALA A 200 16.97 9.78 -1.35
N ILE A 201 16.57 8.55 -1.08
CA ILE A 201 17.31 7.66 -0.19
C ILE A 201 17.64 6.36 -0.91
N GLU A 202 18.91 6.01 -0.92
CA GLU A 202 19.40 4.70 -1.35
C GLU A 202 19.58 3.80 -0.14
N TYR A 203 19.34 2.52 -0.32
CA TYR A 203 19.46 1.49 0.73
C TYR A 203 19.76 0.14 0.12
N ASP A 204 20.40 -0.74 0.91
CA ASP A 204 20.64 -2.11 0.50
C ASP A 204 19.43 -2.99 0.82
N CYS A 205 19.14 -3.95 -0.06
CA CYS A 205 18.14 -4.99 0.07
C CYS A 205 18.68 -6.31 -0.46
N ILE A 206 17.95 -7.39 -0.27
CA ILE A 206 18.38 -8.71 -0.74
C ILE A 206 17.73 -9.10 -2.06
N ASP A 207 18.34 -10.05 -2.75
CA ASP A 207 17.65 -10.87 -3.74
C ASP A 207 16.71 -11.84 -3.01
N ALA A 208 15.41 -11.56 -3.01
CA ALA A 208 14.42 -12.32 -2.24
C ALA A 208 14.25 -13.77 -2.71
N ARG A 209 14.78 -14.16 -3.87
CA ARG A 209 14.81 -15.56 -4.33
C ARG A 209 15.65 -16.48 -3.44
N GLN A 210 16.47 -15.90 -2.55
CA GLN A 210 17.18 -16.62 -1.49
C GLN A 210 16.29 -17.04 -0.32
N LEU A 211 15.03 -16.59 -0.31
CA LEU A 211 14.05 -16.95 0.69
C LEU A 211 13.19 -18.13 0.22
N LYS A 212 12.71 -18.91 1.20
CA LYS A 212 11.60 -19.84 1.03
C LYS A 212 10.26 -19.07 0.99
N PRO A 213 9.15 -19.67 0.56
CA PRO A 213 7.82 -19.07 0.68
C PRO A 213 7.41 -18.72 2.12
N SER A 214 8.07 -19.29 3.12
CA SER A 214 7.93 -18.96 4.54
C SER A 214 8.65 -17.66 4.95
N LEU A 215 9.39 -17.01 4.03
CA LEU A 215 10.30 -15.89 4.25
C LEU A 215 11.54 -16.22 5.11
N GLU A 216 11.83 -17.49 5.34
CA GLU A 216 13.08 -17.96 5.90
C GLU A 216 14.16 -18.03 4.82
N PHE A 217 15.41 -17.66 5.13
CA PHE A 217 16.53 -17.89 4.22
C PHE A 217 16.74 -19.39 3.95
N ARG A 218 16.98 -19.74 2.68
CA ARG A 218 17.18 -21.15 2.27
C ARG A 218 18.39 -21.78 2.93
N ASN A 219 19.46 -20.99 3.08
CA ASN A 219 20.76 -21.48 3.55
C ASN A 219 21.05 -21.18 5.02
N ILE A 220 20.20 -20.40 5.70
CA ILE A 220 20.41 -20.00 7.10
C ILE A 220 19.13 -20.28 7.89
N SER A 221 19.15 -21.37 8.63
CA SER A 221 18.00 -21.80 9.44
C SER A 221 17.73 -20.82 10.59
N GLY A 222 16.47 -20.43 10.77
CA GLY A 222 16.04 -19.48 11.80
C GLY A 222 16.23 -18.01 11.45
N LEU A 223 16.81 -17.69 10.29
CA LEU A 223 16.89 -16.33 9.80
C LEU A 223 15.75 -16.06 8.81
N PHE A 224 14.92 -15.06 9.11
CA PHE A 224 13.81 -14.61 8.29
C PHE A 224 14.02 -13.13 7.90
N SER A 225 13.28 -12.68 6.92
CA SER A 225 13.27 -11.26 6.57
C SER A 225 11.91 -10.80 6.05
N ALA A 226 11.65 -9.50 6.14
CA ALA A 226 10.39 -8.91 5.72
C ALA A 226 10.53 -7.46 5.28
N GLY A 227 9.55 -7.02 4.48
CA GLY A 227 9.38 -5.63 4.09
C GLY A 227 10.36 -5.18 3.01
N GLN A 228 10.75 -3.93 3.10
CA GLN A 228 11.58 -3.26 2.08
C GLN A 228 12.96 -3.90 1.91
N PHE A 229 13.47 -4.53 2.96
CA PHE A 229 14.70 -5.33 2.92
C PHE A 229 14.62 -6.49 1.90
N ASN A 230 13.44 -7.03 1.63
CA ASN A 230 13.20 -8.06 0.60
C ASN A 230 13.03 -7.49 -0.82
N GLY A 231 13.32 -6.21 -1.03
CA GLY A 231 13.20 -5.58 -2.34
C GLY A 231 11.77 -5.19 -2.71
N SER A 232 10.84 -5.12 -1.76
CA SER A 232 9.50 -4.53 -1.96
C SER A 232 9.47 -3.05 -1.59
N SER A 233 8.44 -2.34 -2.02
CA SER A 233 8.17 -0.97 -1.62
C SER A 233 6.67 -0.82 -1.35
N GLY A 234 6.30 -0.26 -0.19
CA GLY A 234 4.93 -0.03 0.27
C GLY A 234 4.71 -0.54 1.68
N TYR A 235 3.85 0.16 2.42
CA TYR A 235 3.56 -0.17 3.81
C TYR A 235 2.78 -1.48 3.94
N GLU A 236 1.84 -1.71 3.03
CA GLU A 236 1.00 -2.90 2.98
C GLU A 236 1.83 -4.14 2.66
N GLU A 237 2.76 -4.04 1.71
CA GLU A 237 3.69 -5.12 1.38
C GLU A 237 4.60 -5.45 2.56
N ALA A 238 5.07 -4.44 3.29
CA ALA A 238 5.92 -4.64 4.45
C ALA A 238 5.16 -5.30 5.61
N ALA A 239 3.93 -4.84 5.89
CA ALA A 239 3.06 -5.39 6.93
C ALA A 239 2.72 -6.87 6.65
N ALA A 240 2.35 -7.19 5.41
CA ALA A 240 2.02 -8.55 4.99
C ALA A 240 3.20 -9.50 5.15
N GLN A 241 4.40 -9.10 4.71
CA GLN A 241 5.62 -9.90 4.87
C GLN A 241 6.00 -10.06 6.35
N GLY A 242 5.91 -8.99 7.14
CA GLY A 242 6.18 -9.03 8.58
C GLY A 242 5.27 -10.01 9.31
N LEU A 243 3.96 -10.01 8.98
CA LEU A 243 2.98 -10.94 9.53
C LEU A 243 3.36 -12.39 9.22
N ILE A 244 3.62 -12.71 7.95
CA ILE A 244 3.95 -14.09 7.53
C ILE A 244 5.30 -14.54 8.11
N ALA A 245 6.31 -13.68 8.11
CA ALA A 245 7.61 -14.00 8.72
C ALA A 245 7.47 -14.27 10.23
N GLY A 246 6.68 -13.48 10.95
CA GLY A 246 6.40 -13.66 12.37
C GLY A 246 5.67 -14.97 12.66
N ILE A 247 4.60 -15.28 11.93
CA ILE A 247 3.87 -16.54 12.03
C ILE A 247 4.84 -17.72 11.82
N ASN A 248 5.62 -17.68 10.75
CA ASN A 248 6.48 -18.79 10.38
C ASN A 248 7.68 -18.97 11.31
N ALA A 249 8.23 -17.89 11.85
CA ALA A 249 9.24 -17.97 12.91
C ALA A 249 8.66 -18.64 14.16
N ALA A 250 7.46 -18.27 14.61
CA ALA A 250 6.79 -18.89 15.75
C ALA A 250 6.47 -20.38 15.49
N ARG A 251 5.91 -20.71 14.34
CA ARG A 251 5.58 -22.10 13.96
C ARG A 251 6.83 -22.98 13.91
N LYS A 252 7.93 -22.47 13.37
CA LYS A 252 9.23 -23.16 13.37
C LYS A 252 9.69 -23.50 14.79
N LEU A 253 9.59 -22.56 15.73
CA LEU A 253 9.96 -22.81 17.13
C LEU A 253 9.04 -23.79 17.83
N GLN A 254 7.80 -23.93 17.35
CA GLN A 254 6.83 -24.92 17.83
C GLN A 254 6.97 -26.29 17.14
N GLY A 255 7.88 -26.45 16.18
CA GLY A 255 8.02 -27.67 15.39
C GLY A 255 6.87 -27.94 14.43
N LYS A 256 6.12 -26.89 14.06
CA LYS A 256 4.97 -26.96 13.14
C LYS A 256 5.39 -26.59 11.72
N GLU A 257 4.63 -27.05 10.73
CA GLU A 257 4.82 -26.67 9.33
C GLU A 257 4.57 -25.17 9.12
N SER A 258 5.26 -24.60 8.13
CA SER A 258 5.11 -23.20 7.78
C SER A 258 3.73 -22.90 7.19
N LEU A 259 3.16 -21.74 7.50
CA LEU A 259 2.03 -21.17 6.78
C LEU A 259 2.53 -20.61 5.44
N VAL A 260 2.06 -21.18 4.35
CA VAL A 260 2.26 -20.66 2.99
C VAL A 260 0.89 -20.45 2.39
N LEU A 261 0.64 -19.22 1.89
CA LEU A 261 -0.61 -18.88 1.22
C LEU A 261 -0.40 -18.98 -0.28
N ASP A 262 -1.31 -19.68 -0.95
CA ASP A 262 -1.30 -19.77 -2.41
C ASP A 262 -1.74 -18.46 -3.07
N ARG A 263 -1.37 -18.30 -4.35
CA ARG A 263 -1.77 -17.15 -5.18
C ARG A 263 -3.29 -17.04 -5.37
N SER A 264 -4.00 -18.16 -5.27
CA SER A 264 -5.47 -18.22 -5.32
C SER A 264 -6.16 -17.90 -3.99
N GLU A 265 -5.43 -17.87 -2.88
CA GLU A 265 -5.98 -17.69 -1.54
C GLU A 265 -5.89 -16.25 -1.04
N ALA A 266 -4.79 -15.56 -1.36
CA ALA A 266 -4.56 -14.21 -0.87
C ALA A 266 -3.63 -13.39 -1.76
N TYR A 267 -3.80 -12.05 -1.75
CA TYR A 267 -2.79 -11.14 -2.31
C TYR A 267 -1.43 -11.27 -1.62
N ILE A 268 -1.40 -11.63 -0.34
CA ILE A 268 -0.17 -11.95 0.40
C ILE A 268 0.54 -13.14 -0.26
N GLY A 269 -0.21 -14.16 -0.71
CA GLY A 269 0.34 -15.29 -1.45
C GLY A 269 0.97 -14.86 -2.79
N VAL A 270 0.27 -14.01 -3.56
CA VAL A 270 0.79 -13.44 -4.81
C VAL A 270 2.08 -12.64 -4.56
N LEU A 271 2.08 -11.77 -3.55
CA LEU A 271 3.23 -10.95 -3.16
C LEU A 271 4.46 -11.80 -2.86
N ILE A 272 4.32 -12.77 -1.96
CA ILE A 272 5.45 -13.59 -1.51
C ILE A 272 5.94 -14.50 -2.63
N ASP A 273 5.03 -15.14 -3.37
CA ASP A 273 5.41 -15.98 -4.50
C ASP A 273 6.18 -15.18 -5.56
N ASP A 274 5.69 -14.00 -5.94
CA ASP A 274 6.41 -13.13 -6.88
C ASP A 274 7.82 -12.76 -6.37
N LEU A 275 7.96 -12.40 -5.08
CA LEU A 275 9.25 -12.02 -4.51
C LEU A 275 10.26 -13.16 -4.50
N VAL A 276 9.83 -14.39 -4.15
CA VAL A 276 10.76 -15.52 -3.97
C VAL A 276 11.01 -16.33 -5.24
N THR A 277 10.24 -16.07 -6.32
CA THR A 277 10.37 -16.81 -7.59
C THR A 277 10.82 -15.95 -8.75
N LYS A 278 10.44 -14.66 -8.78
CA LYS A 278 10.73 -13.75 -9.90
C LYS A 278 11.94 -12.88 -9.60
N GLU A 279 12.82 -12.71 -10.57
CA GLU A 279 13.86 -11.71 -10.48
C GLU A 279 13.28 -10.31 -10.63
N SER A 280 13.62 -9.41 -9.71
CA SER A 280 13.21 -8.02 -9.79
C SER A 280 14.44 -7.11 -9.70
N HIS A 281 14.57 -6.23 -10.70
CA HIS A 281 15.63 -5.21 -10.75
C HIS A 281 15.12 -3.85 -10.29
N GLU A 282 13.88 -3.78 -9.84
CA GLU A 282 13.23 -2.58 -9.31
C GLU A 282 12.43 -2.93 -8.04
N PRO A 283 12.17 -1.97 -7.14
CA PRO A 283 11.35 -2.22 -5.96
C PRO A 283 9.97 -2.76 -6.34
N TYR A 284 9.62 -3.93 -5.81
CA TYR A 284 8.34 -4.57 -6.09
C TYR A 284 7.18 -3.80 -5.45
N ARG A 285 6.09 -3.64 -6.22
CA ARG A 285 4.80 -3.14 -5.73
C ARG A 285 3.70 -4.15 -6.06
N MET A 286 2.84 -4.40 -5.08
CA MET A 286 1.64 -5.21 -5.28
C MET A 286 0.60 -4.43 -6.10
N MET A 287 0.12 -5.04 -7.16
CA MET A 287 -0.92 -4.48 -8.02
C MET A 287 -1.92 -5.56 -8.38
N THR A 288 -3.19 -5.19 -8.52
CA THR A 288 -4.26 -6.14 -8.89
C THR A 288 -3.98 -6.87 -10.20
N SER A 289 -3.27 -6.23 -11.13
CA SER A 289 -2.85 -6.83 -12.41
C SER A 289 -1.88 -8.01 -12.27
N ARG A 290 -1.23 -8.17 -11.09
CA ARG A 290 -0.32 -9.28 -10.81
C ARG A 290 -1.05 -10.55 -10.36
N ALA A 291 -2.32 -10.43 -9.96
CA ALA A 291 -3.12 -11.54 -9.44
C ALA A 291 -4.00 -12.15 -10.54
N GLU A 292 -3.79 -13.42 -10.84
CA GLU A 292 -4.58 -14.21 -11.79
C GLU A 292 -6.02 -14.38 -11.29
N TYR A 293 -6.18 -14.53 -9.98
CA TYR A 293 -7.47 -14.78 -9.32
C TYR A 293 -8.11 -13.51 -8.73
N ARG A 294 -7.83 -12.33 -9.30
CA ARG A 294 -8.29 -11.03 -8.75
C ARG A 294 -9.81 -10.91 -8.56
N LEU A 295 -10.60 -11.66 -9.33
CA LEU A 295 -12.05 -11.70 -9.18
C LEU A 295 -12.50 -12.49 -7.94
N LEU A 296 -11.66 -13.41 -7.43
CA LEU A 296 -11.89 -14.15 -6.20
C LEU A 296 -11.28 -13.45 -4.99
N LEU A 297 -10.14 -12.78 -5.17
CA LEU A 297 -9.38 -12.13 -4.11
C LEU A 297 -9.94 -10.73 -3.80
N ARG A 298 -11.18 -10.67 -3.33
CA ARG A 298 -11.84 -9.41 -2.97
C ARG A 298 -11.69 -9.12 -1.48
N GLN A 299 -11.83 -7.86 -1.11
CA GLN A 299 -11.82 -7.41 0.28
C GLN A 299 -13.04 -7.94 1.05
N ASP A 300 -14.22 -7.92 0.41
CA ASP A 300 -15.51 -8.29 1.01
C ASP A 300 -15.61 -9.76 1.43
N ASN A 301 -14.80 -10.65 0.85
CA ASN A 301 -14.79 -12.09 1.16
C ASN A 301 -13.46 -12.56 1.81
N ALA A 302 -12.61 -11.66 2.25
CA ALA A 302 -11.30 -12.01 2.81
C ALA A 302 -11.43 -12.79 4.13
N ASP A 303 -12.45 -12.52 4.92
CA ASP A 303 -12.74 -13.26 6.15
C ASP A 303 -13.05 -14.73 5.87
N GLN A 304 -13.87 -15.02 4.86
CA GLN A 304 -14.22 -16.40 4.47
C GLN A 304 -13.00 -17.21 3.98
N ARG A 305 -12.03 -16.54 3.34
CA ARG A 305 -10.83 -17.21 2.81
C ARG A 305 -9.73 -17.41 3.85
N LEU A 306 -9.61 -16.50 4.84
CA LEU A 306 -8.40 -16.40 5.66
C LEU A 306 -8.64 -16.56 7.17
N THR A 307 -9.85 -16.36 7.69
CA THR A 307 -10.09 -16.42 9.14
C THR A 307 -9.84 -17.82 9.73
N GLU A 308 -10.20 -18.88 9.03
CA GLU A 308 -9.92 -20.25 9.47
C GLU A 308 -8.41 -20.51 9.58
N LYS A 309 -7.64 -20.10 8.57
CA LYS A 309 -6.17 -20.19 8.61
C LYS A 309 -5.57 -19.37 9.76
N GLY A 310 -6.12 -18.16 9.99
CA GLY A 310 -5.73 -17.31 11.11
C GLY A 310 -6.04 -17.96 12.47
N TYR A 311 -7.15 -18.69 12.59
CA TYR A 311 -7.51 -19.46 13.77
C TYR A 311 -6.55 -20.65 14.00
N GLU A 312 -6.25 -21.41 12.96
CA GLU A 312 -5.32 -22.54 13.02
C GLU A 312 -3.90 -22.15 13.46
N VAL A 313 -3.43 -20.95 13.08
CA VAL A 313 -2.14 -20.43 13.51
C VAL A 313 -2.18 -19.71 14.86
N GLY A 314 -3.37 -19.57 15.47
CA GLY A 314 -3.54 -19.01 16.81
C GLY A 314 -3.63 -17.50 16.88
N LEU A 315 -3.92 -16.80 15.77
CA LEU A 315 -4.07 -15.34 15.72
C LEU A 315 -5.53 -14.87 15.82
N ILE A 316 -6.48 -15.75 15.58
CA ILE A 316 -7.93 -15.46 15.62
C ILE A 316 -8.51 -16.13 16.86
N SER A 317 -9.34 -15.37 17.62
CA SER A 317 -10.03 -15.92 18.79
C SER A 317 -11.15 -16.88 18.39
N GLN A 318 -11.56 -17.75 19.32
CA GLN A 318 -12.70 -18.66 19.14
C GLN A 318 -13.98 -17.87 18.79
N GLU A 319 -14.26 -16.79 19.50
CA GLU A 319 -15.42 -15.93 19.26
C GLU A 319 -15.48 -15.40 17.82
N ARG A 320 -14.32 -14.94 17.30
CA ARG A 320 -14.22 -14.43 15.92
C ARG A 320 -14.41 -15.55 14.89
N TYR A 321 -13.87 -16.73 15.18
CA TYR A 321 -14.06 -17.92 14.34
C TYR A 321 -15.52 -18.36 14.31
N ASP A 322 -16.19 -18.42 15.48
CA ASP A 322 -17.61 -18.79 15.59
C ASP A 322 -18.52 -17.78 14.85
N ARG A 323 -18.18 -16.49 14.92
CA ARG A 323 -18.89 -15.44 14.15
C ARG A 323 -18.77 -15.67 12.64
N LEU A 324 -17.60 -16.08 12.13
CA LEU A 324 -17.46 -16.45 10.73
C LEU A 324 -18.35 -17.64 10.39
N LYS A 325 -18.32 -18.70 11.18
CA LYS A 325 -19.13 -19.91 10.92
C LYS A 325 -20.65 -19.60 10.92
N GLU A 326 -21.10 -18.73 11.81
CA GLU A 326 -22.50 -18.28 11.80
C GLU A 326 -22.83 -17.42 10.56
N LYS A 327 -21.91 -16.53 10.13
CA LYS A 327 -22.06 -15.77 8.88
C LYS A 327 -22.19 -16.70 7.67
N GLU A 328 -21.33 -17.71 7.55
CA GLU A 328 -21.37 -18.71 6.48
C GLU A 328 -22.72 -19.45 6.47
N ARG A 329 -23.16 -19.92 7.63
CA ARG A 329 -24.44 -20.62 7.79
C ARG A 329 -25.63 -19.73 7.38
N LEU A 330 -25.63 -18.45 7.77
CA LEU A 330 -26.70 -17.50 7.40
C LEU A 330 -26.71 -17.23 5.89
N ILE A 331 -25.53 -17.07 5.26
CA ILE A 331 -25.41 -16.90 3.81
C ILE A 331 -25.98 -18.11 3.06
N GLU A 332 -25.60 -19.33 3.46
CA GLU A 332 -26.10 -20.55 2.84
C GLU A 332 -27.62 -20.68 2.98
N SER A 333 -28.16 -20.41 4.17
CA SER A 333 -29.59 -20.44 4.45
C SER A 333 -30.34 -19.42 3.59
N GLU A 334 -29.82 -18.21 3.46
CA GLU A 334 -30.42 -17.15 2.66
C GLU A 334 -30.38 -17.44 1.15
N ILE A 335 -29.27 -17.96 0.66
CA ILE A 335 -29.17 -18.39 -0.74
C ILE A 335 -30.23 -19.46 -1.05
N GLU A 336 -30.46 -20.40 -0.13
CA GLU A 336 -31.45 -21.46 -0.29
C GLU A 336 -32.87 -20.89 -0.21
N ARG A 337 -33.11 -19.92 0.65
CA ARG A 337 -34.40 -19.20 0.70
C ARG A 337 -34.68 -18.47 -0.63
N LEU A 338 -33.71 -17.72 -1.15
CA LEU A 338 -33.85 -16.98 -2.40
C LEU A 338 -34.09 -17.89 -3.63
N LYS A 339 -33.49 -19.07 -3.65
CA LYS A 339 -33.73 -20.07 -4.71
C LYS A 339 -35.15 -20.62 -4.69
N ASN A 340 -35.74 -20.79 -3.50
CA ASN A 340 -37.01 -21.40 -3.30
C ASN A 340 -38.18 -20.40 -3.17
N ALA A 341 -37.92 -19.11 -3.03
CA ALA A 341 -38.90 -18.05 -3.03
C ALA A 341 -39.15 -17.55 -4.46
N TYR A 342 -40.40 -17.57 -4.90
CA TYR A 342 -40.82 -17.18 -6.25
C TYR A 342 -41.79 -16.01 -6.21
N VAL A 343 -41.64 -15.12 -7.17
CA VAL A 343 -42.59 -14.03 -7.46
C VAL A 343 -43.20 -14.24 -8.84
N GLY A 344 -44.48 -13.90 -8.92
CA GLY A 344 -45.25 -13.94 -10.17
C GLY A 344 -45.17 -12.62 -10.94
N THR A 345 -46.02 -12.52 -11.96
CA THR A 345 -46.13 -11.33 -12.84
C THR A 345 -47.19 -10.34 -12.36
N SER A 346 -47.37 -10.19 -11.05
CA SER A 346 -48.34 -9.24 -10.50
C SER A 346 -47.98 -7.79 -10.83
N GLU A 347 -48.98 -6.92 -10.92
CA GLU A 347 -48.82 -5.49 -11.19
C GLU A 347 -47.79 -4.85 -10.25
N LYS A 348 -47.86 -5.13 -8.97
CA LYS A 348 -46.90 -4.64 -7.97
C LYS A 348 -45.45 -5.03 -8.27
N VAL A 349 -45.23 -6.26 -8.73
CA VAL A 349 -43.89 -6.74 -9.09
C VAL A 349 -43.40 -6.03 -10.39
N GLN A 350 -44.30 -5.82 -11.35
CA GLN A 350 -43.92 -5.11 -12.59
C GLN A 350 -43.59 -3.63 -12.31
N GLU A 351 -44.40 -2.95 -11.48
CA GLU A 351 -44.15 -1.57 -11.05
C GLU A 351 -42.79 -1.44 -10.32
N LEU A 352 -42.44 -2.40 -9.45
CA LEU A 352 -41.15 -2.45 -8.77
C LEU A 352 -40.01 -2.55 -9.81
N LEU A 353 -40.12 -3.51 -10.74
CA LEU A 353 -39.10 -3.69 -11.78
C LEU A 353 -38.96 -2.47 -12.66
N GLU A 354 -40.06 -1.83 -13.04
CA GLU A 354 -40.06 -0.59 -13.82
C GLU A 354 -39.36 0.56 -13.07
N SER A 355 -39.59 0.67 -11.75
CA SER A 355 -38.95 1.70 -10.91
C SER A 355 -37.43 1.58 -10.85
N TYR A 356 -36.89 0.38 -11.09
CA TYR A 356 -35.45 0.11 -11.19
C TYR A 356 -34.97 0.02 -12.65
N GLU A 357 -35.78 0.42 -13.63
CA GLU A 357 -35.49 0.31 -15.06
C GLU A 357 -35.17 -1.14 -15.50
N SER A 358 -35.68 -2.13 -14.75
CA SER A 358 -35.45 -3.54 -15.02
C SER A 358 -36.51 -4.11 -15.97
N THR A 359 -36.11 -5.13 -16.72
CA THR A 359 -37.02 -5.79 -17.68
C THR A 359 -38.20 -6.46 -16.99
N PRO A 360 -39.45 -6.24 -17.44
CA PRO A 360 -40.64 -6.91 -16.90
C PRO A 360 -40.53 -8.44 -16.94
N LEU A 361 -41.22 -9.11 -15.98
CA LEU A 361 -41.33 -10.55 -15.97
C LEU A 361 -42.44 -11.04 -16.89
N ASN A 362 -42.16 -12.03 -17.75
CA ASN A 362 -43.11 -12.72 -18.57
C ASN A 362 -43.69 -13.99 -17.87
N SER A 363 -42.97 -14.50 -16.88
CA SER A 363 -43.32 -15.67 -16.09
C SER A 363 -42.81 -15.54 -14.69
N GLY A 364 -43.19 -16.42 -13.77
CA GLY A 364 -42.65 -16.46 -12.42
C GLY A 364 -41.14 -16.65 -12.43
N SER A 365 -40.45 -15.97 -11.49
CA SER A 365 -38.99 -16.03 -11.33
C SER A 365 -38.65 -16.23 -9.86
N SER A 366 -37.54 -16.94 -9.56
CA SER A 366 -37.05 -16.99 -8.19
C SER A 366 -36.37 -15.65 -7.82
N LEU A 367 -36.34 -15.34 -6.53
CA LEU A 367 -35.62 -14.17 -6.03
C LEU A 367 -34.12 -14.27 -6.35
N ALA A 368 -33.56 -15.49 -6.35
CA ALA A 368 -32.18 -15.74 -6.75
C ALA A 368 -31.89 -15.39 -8.22
N GLU A 369 -32.86 -15.49 -9.12
CA GLU A 369 -32.71 -15.06 -10.52
C GLU A 369 -32.83 -13.54 -10.65
N LEU A 370 -33.72 -12.91 -9.87
CA LEU A 370 -33.89 -11.46 -9.88
C LEU A 370 -32.66 -10.71 -9.37
N ILE A 371 -32.05 -11.15 -8.26
CA ILE A 371 -30.86 -10.51 -7.70
C ILE A 371 -29.62 -10.59 -8.61
N ARG A 372 -29.66 -11.41 -9.66
CA ARG A 372 -28.59 -11.47 -10.67
C ARG A 372 -28.64 -10.30 -11.66
N ARG A 373 -29.73 -9.54 -11.67
CA ARG A 373 -29.86 -8.36 -12.52
C ARG A 373 -29.07 -7.22 -11.91
N PRO A 374 -28.16 -6.57 -12.67
CA PRO A 374 -27.26 -5.54 -12.14
C PRO A 374 -27.95 -4.34 -11.51
N GLU A 375 -29.17 -4.03 -11.97
CA GLU A 375 -29.99 -2.92 -11.51
C GLU A 375 -30.76 -3.21 -10.20
N LEU A 376 -30.84 -4.48 -9.75
CA LEU A 376 -31.57 -4.86 -8.55
C LEU A 376 -30.60 -5.15 -7.38
N SER A 377 -30.82 -4.49 -6.25
CA SER A 377 -30.10 -4.81 -5.00
C SER A 377 -30.78 -5.96 -4.25
N TYR A 378 -30.07 -6.48 -3.23
CA TYR A 378 -30.63 -7.48 -2.35
C TYR A 378 -31.89 -6.95 -1.64
N GLU A 379 -31.84 -5.73 -1.11
CA GLU A 379 -32.95 -5.07 -0.42
C GLU A 379 -34.17 -4.90 -1.36
N ALA A 380 -33.92 -4.46 -2.59
CA ALA A 380 -34.98 -4.29 -3.59
C ALA A 380 -35.75 -5.57 -3.90
N VAL A 381 -35.11 -6.73 -3.75
CA VAL A 381 -35.69 -8.04 -4.07
C VAL A 381 -36.32 -8.70 -2.85
N THR A 382 -35.90 -8.32 -1.62
CA THR A 382 -36.34 -9.00 -0.38
C THR A 382 -37.39 -8.23 0.43
N ASP A 383 -37.54 -6.93 0.21
CA ASP A 383 -38.57 -6.05 0.81
C ASP A 383 -39.89 -6.09 0.00
#